data_4a35f0a767ede1fd7cfe1a5d5bddcc98
#
_entry.id   4a35f0a767ede1fd7cfe1a5d5bddcc98
#
_cell.length_a   1.000
_cell.length_b   1.000
_cell.length_c   1.000
_cell.angle_alpha   90.00
_cell.angle_beta   90.00
_cell.angle_gamma   90.00
#
_symmetry.space_group_name_H-M   'P 1'
#
loop_
_entity.id
_entity.type
_entity.pdbx_description
1 polymer ?
#
loop_
_entity_poly.entity_id
_entity_poly.type
_entity_poly.pdbx_seq_one_letter_code
_entity_poly.pdbx_strand_id
1 'polypeptide(L)'
;MRKNRPAALAAASFLLLAGTYIAAAPAAYAGTPGSTRANDRNTDFNGDGYDDVLVGAPGATVGGQAGAGLVTVQYGAASGMGTSRSAVLSQNTTGVPGAAEKGDAFGQAVATGDLDGDGYDDAIVGAPGEDLGTVTDSGGGVVLWGTPRGLSGSASTGLEADEPATGGKFGQSLAAARFTDGGDGDLLAVLDSVGLAIFRYEAAPTARSTTGAAAKHLVRDSRTDFAPTAPKAKAPKGKAPTATARAATLAAPTGIQPKSLTTGDYDANGFADLVVSGLSVGDESGDGWSYVIPGTASDADPLPNLTLRGGPVAASGDVNGDGKDDLVTGEPNSPDDGGPWTTGGMVGVHYGSDSGLTGEPQWWTQDSDGVPGTAEKGDAWGGDLSVGDTNGDGYADVAIGAPGEDIGTVADAGAVTVMRGTTLGLRTSDVRDFNQNSADVPGAAEKGDKFGGQVSFTDPNDDGRFGLLAAAPGENTNDGVVWVFSAGSGGVTAAGSWTYGAGALSAPSLDARFGAAIDD
;
A
#
# COMPACT_ATOMS: atom_id res chain seq x y z
N MET A 1 -55.99 -16.56 -79.54
CA MET A 1 -56.38 -16.23 -78.16
C MET A 1 -55.45 -16.97 -77.17
N ARG A 2 -54.44 -16.32 -76.67
CA ARG A 2 -53.66 -16.79 -75.52
C ARG A 2 -53.18 -15.58 -74.73
N LYS A 3 -53.63 -15.50 -73.48
CA LYS A 3 -53.32 -14.41 -72.57
C LYS A 3 -51.95 -14.62 -71.97
N ASN A 4 -51.03 -13.70 -72.21
CA ASN A 4 -49.78 -13.63 -71.53
C ASN A 4 -49.98 -12.95 -70.18
N ARG A 5 -49.57 -13.59 -69.12
CA ARG A 5 -49.36 -13.01 -67.76
C ARG A 5 -47.95 -12.52 -67.65
N PRO A 6 -47.68 -11.33 -67.17
CA PRO A 6 -46.29 -10.93 -66.81
C PRO A 6 -45.87 -11.51 -65.48
N ALA A 7 -44.66 -12.07 -65.43
CA ALA A 7 -43.98 -12.50 -64.20
C ALA A 7 -43.48 -11.27 -63.44
N ALA A 8 -43.91 -11.14 -62.22
CA ALA A 8 -43.34 -10.13 -61.27
C ALA A 8 -41.96 -10.59 -60.81
N LEU A 9 -40.95 -9.82 -61.12
CA LEU A 9 -39.59 -9.96 -60.58
C LEU A 9 -39.61 -9.34 -59.19
N ALA A 10 -39.46 -10.15 -58.15
CA ALA A 10 -39.24 -9.66 -56.78
C ALA A 10 -37.75 -9.32 -56.64
N ALA A 11 -37.42 -8.04 -56.60
CA ALA A 11 -36.08 -7.58 -56.26
C ALA A 11 -35.94 -7.69 -54.73
N ALA A 12 -35.14 -8.65 -54.25
CA ALA A 12 -34.72 -8.72 -52.86
C ALA A 12 -33.63 -7.66 -52.64
N SER A 13 -33.98 -6.56 -52.00
CA SER A 13 -33.05 -5.57 -51.53
C SER A 13 -32.30 -6.15 -50.31
N PHE A 14 -31.07 -6.59 -50.50
CA PHE A 14 -30.14 -6.84 -49.40
C PHE A 14 -29.76 -5.48 -48.81
N LEU A 15 -30.35 -5.14 -47.65
CA LEU A 15 -29.85 -4.06 -46.81
C LEU A 15 -28.57 -4.57 -46.11
N LEU A 16 -27.41 -4.19 -46.63
CA LEU A 16 -26.17 -4.32 -45.87
C LEU A 16 -26.27 -3.33 -44.69
N LEU A 17 -26.66 -3.81 -43.51
CA LEU A 17 -26.29 -3.14 -42.25
C LEU A 17 -24.77 -3.28 -42.12
N ALA A 18 -24.04 -2.25 -42.52
CA ALA A 18 -22.70 -2.02 -42.04
C ALA A 18 -22.86 -1.71 -40.53
N GLY A 19 -22.85 -2.76 -39.72
CA GLY A 19 -22.61 -2.62 -38.28
C GLY A 19 -21.24 -2.02 -38.14
N THR A 20 -21.17 -0.73 -37.81
CA THR A 20 -19.97 -0.21 -37.13
C THR A 20 -19.88 -1.02 -35.86
N TYR A 21 -18.98 -2.01 -35.85
CA TYR A 21 -18.37 -2.46 -34.59
C TYR A 21 -17.65 -1.22 -34.07
N ILE A 22 -18.30 -0.44 -33.25
CA ILE A 22 -17.63 0.29 -32.20
C ILE A 22 -17.09 -0.88 -31.37
N ALA A 23 -15.80 -1.22 -31.55
CA ALA A 23 -15.07 -1.89 -30.50
C ALA A 23 -15.32 -0.97 -29.30
N ALA A 24 -16.20 -1.37 -28.37
CA ALA A 24 -16.10 -0.86 -27.04
C ALA A 24 -14.64 -1.06 -26.70
N ALA A 25 -13.91 0.01 -26.47
CA ALA A 25 -12.67 -0.07 -25.74
C ALA A 25 -13.00 -1.03 -24.57
N PRO A 26 -12.12 -2.01 -24.25
CA PRO A 26 -12.29 -2.71 -22.99
C PRO A 26 -12.55 -1.60 -22.01
N ALA A 27 -13.68 -1.68 -21.27
CA ALA A 27 -13.90 -0.77 -20.16
C ALA A 27 -12.56 -0.83 -19.41
N ALA A 28 -11.86 0.32 -19.38
CA ALA A 28 -10.79 0.48 -18.46
C ALA A 28 -11.37 -0.09 -17.17
N TYR A 29 -10.67 -0.99 -16.53
CA TYR A 29 -11.06 -1.48 -15.22
C TYR A 29 -10.90 -0.30 -14.25
N ALA A 30 -11.77 0.69 -14.36
CA ALA A 30 -12.27 1.37 -13.20
C ALA A 30 -12.82 0.23 -12.37
N GLY A 31 -12.26 0.00 -11.21
CA GLY A 31 -12.77 -1.04 -10.36
C GLY A 31 -14.29 -0.90 -10.37
N THR A 32 -14.98 -1.96 -10.65
CA THR A 32 -16.44 -1.92 -10.47
C THR A 32 -16.60 -1.47 -9.04
N PRO A 33 -17.29 -0.36 -8.72
CA PRO A 33 -17.46 0.07 -7.35
C PRO A 33 -17.72 -1.16 -6.48
N GLY A 34 -16.88 -1.41 -5.45
CA GLY A 34 -16.93 -2.61 -4.62
C GLY A 34 -16.48 -3.90 -5.29
N SER A 35 -15.43 -3.85 -6.09
CA SER A 35 -14.76 -5.07 -6.50
C SER A 35 -14.07 -5.70 -5.28
N THR A 36 -14.57 -6.84 -4.83
CA THR A 36 -13.92 -7.71 -3.84
C THR A 36 -12.95 -8.69 -4.50
N ARG A 37 -12.32 -8.30 -5.61
CA ARG A 37 -11.34 -9.15 -6.29
C ARG A 37 -10.00 -9.05 -5.57
N ALA A 38 -9.27 -10.16 -5.53
CA ALA A 38 -7.95 -10.24 -4.91
C ALA A 38 -6.94 -9.22 -5.44
N ASN A 39 -7.13 -8.72 -6.65
CA ASN A 39 -6.28 -7.74 -7.32
C ASN A 39 -6.96 -6.39 -7.57
N ASP A 40 -7.99 -6.07 -6.80
CA ASP A 40 -8.56 -4.73 -6.82
C ASP A 40 -7.60 -3.76 -6.12
N ARG A 41 -7.03 -2.87 -6.89
CA ARG A 41 -6.05 -1.88 -6.42
C ARG A 41 -6.58 -0.45 -6.56
N ASN A 42 -7.87 -0.31 -6.90
CA ASN A 42 -8.51 0.98 -7.02
C ASN A 42 -9.04 1.41 -5.67
N THR A 43 -8.71 2.62 -5.26
CA THR A 43 -9.28 3.23 -4.06
C THR A 43 -10.37 4.21 -4.48
N ASP A 44 -11.64 3.80 -4.44
CA ASP A 44 -12.79 4.63 -4.85
C ASP A 44 -13.81 4.77 -3.71
N PHE A 45 -13.56 5.70 -2.79
CA PHE A 45 -14.41 5.94 -1.61
C PHE A 45 -15.79 6.50 -1.97
N ASN A 46 -15.96 7.02 -3.19
CA ASN A 46 -17.18 7.73 -3.59
C ASN A 46 -17.93 7.08 -4.74
N GLY A 47 -17.37 6.02 -5.35
CA GLY A 47 -17.97 5.24 -6.43
C GLY A 47 -18.04 6.00 -7.74
N ASP A 48 -17.16 6.98 -7.99
CA ASP A 48 -17.17 7.77 -9.22
C ASP A 48 -16.22 7.19 -10.31
N GLY A 49 -15.49 6.12 -10.00
CA GLY A 49 -14.65 5.37 -10.92
C GLY A 49 -13.26 5.97 -11.14
N TYR A 50 -12.82 6.84 -10.26
CA TYR A 50 -11.46 7.42 -10.25
C TYR A 50 -10.79 7.08 -8.93
N ASP A 51 -9.52 6.70 -8.97
CA ASP A 51 -8.76 6.44 -7.75
C ASP A 51 -8.72 7.68 -6.86
N ASP A 52 -9.10 7.49 -5.62
CA ASP A 52 -8.95 8.47 -4.55
C ASP A 52 -7.63 8.20 -3.80
N VAL A 53 -7.10 9.18 -3.11
CA VAL A 53 -5.84 9.04 -2.36
C VAL A 53 -6.05 9.38 -0.89
N LEU A 54 -5.64 8.47 -0.01
CA LEU A 54 -5.67 8.65 1.43
C LEU A 54 -4.24 8.93 1.95
N VAL A 55 -4.05 10.07 2.63
CA VAL A 55 -2.73 10.50 3.13
C VAL A 55 -2.79 10.75 4.63
N GLY A 56 -1.90 10.11 5.36
CA GLY A 56 -1.72 10.27 6.79
C GLY A 56 -0.79 11.42 7.17
N ALA A 57 -1.13 12.07 8.28
CA ALA A 57 -0.34 13.11 8.94
C ALA A 57 -0.32 12.88 10.46
N PRO A 58 0.39 11.83 10.91
CA PRO A 58 0.33 11.36 12.30
C PRO A 58 0.91 12.34 13.32
N GLY A 59 1.78 13.26 12.87
CA GLY A 59 2.36 14.30 13.72
C GLY A 59 1.44 15.51 13.96
N ALA A 60 0.33 15.62 13.22
CA ALA A 60 -0.54 16.81 13.26
C ALA A 60 -1.08 17.10 14.65
N THR A 61 -1.11 18.39 15.00
CA THR A 61 -1.75 18.86 16.24
C THR A 61 -3.23 19.08 16.02
N VAL A 62 -4.07 18.25 16.64
CA VAL A 62 -5.53 18.31 16.54
C VAL A 62 -6.15 18.70 17.88
N GLY A 63 -6.98 19.75 17.90
CA GLY A 63 -7.61 20.22 19.14
C GLY A 63 -6.64 20.66 20.23
N GLY A 64 -5.39 20.99 19.88
CA GLY A 64 -4.32 21.34 20.83
C GLY A 64 -3.51 20.14 21.32
N GLN A 65 -3.80 18.94 20.85
CA GLN A 65 -3.08 17.71 21.18
C GLN A 65 -2.01 17.45 20.13
N ALA A 66 -0.74 17.58 20.50
CA ALA A 66 0.41 17.38 19.60
C ALA A 66 0.55 15.89 19.25
N GLY A 67 0.71 15.59 17.95
CA GLY A 67 0.84 14.21 17.48
C GLY A 67 -0.43 13.37 17.60
N ALA A 68 -1.59 14.02 17.75
CA ALA A 68 -2.86 13.30 17.72
C ALA A 68 -3.16 12.72 16.32
N GLY A 69 -2.71 13.42 15.28
CA GLY A 69 -2.79 12.95 13.90
C GLY A 69 -4.12 13.20 13.19
N LEU A 70 -4.05 13.12 11.88
CA LEU A 70 -5.19 13.22 10.97
C LEU A 70 -4.91 12.48 9.67
N VAL A 71 -5.95 12.27 8.88
CA VAL A 71 -5.84 11.84 7.48
C VAL A 71 -6.51 12.85 6.57
N THR A 72 -6.08 12.87 5.32
CA THR A 72 -6.72 13.63 4.24
C THR A 72 -7.04 12.72 3.09
N VAL A 73 -8.15 12.99 2.42
CA VAL A 73 -8.56 12.31 1.19
C VAL A 73 -8.53 13.32 0.06
N GLN A 74 -7.93 12.95 -1.07
CA GLN A 74 -8.01 13.66 -2.33
C GLN A 74 -8.79 12.81 -3.31
N TYR A 75 -9.96 13.27 -3.73
CA TYR A 75 -10.81 12.55 -4.67
C TYR A 75 -10.32 12.74 -6.10
N GLY A 76 -10.17 11.62 -6.81
CA GLY A 76 -9.80 11.55 -8.21
C GLY A 76 -10.84 12.18 -9.16
N ALA A 77 -10.49 12.35 -10.39
CA ALA A 77 -11.36 12.84 -11.46
C ALA A 77 -10.71 12.66 -12.83
N ALA A 78 -11.46 12.75 -13.92
CA ALA A 78 -10.93 12.75 -15.29
C ALA A 78 -9.81 13.77 -15.57
N SER A 79 -9.66 14.78 -14.72
CA SER A 79 -8.54 15.75 -14.78
C SER A 79 -7.37 15.38 -13.88
N GLY A 80 -7.39 14.23 -13.26
CA GLY A 80 -6.48 13.78 -12.23
C GLY A 80 -6.82 14.32 -10.84
N MET A 81 -5.94 14.07 -9.90
CA MET A 81 -6.05 14.49 -8.51
C MET A 81 -5.84 16.01 -8.35
N GLY A 82 -6.44 16.59 -7.31
CA GLY A 82 -6.27 17.99 -6.94
C GLY A 82 -6.76 18.28 -5.53
N THR A 83 -6.34 19.44 -4.98
CA THR A 83 -6.67 19.84 -3.59
C THR A 83 -8.09 20.37 -3.39
N SER A 84 -8.83 20.63 -4.47
CA SER A 84 -10.18 21.22 -4.39
C SER A 84 -11.29 20.21 -4.07
N ARG A 85 -11.04 18.92 -4.31
CA ARG A 85 -11.93 17.81 -3.98
C ARG A 85 -11.23 17.00 -2.89
N SER A 86 -11.38 17.40 -1.65
CA SER A 86 -10.68 16.78 -0.53
C SER A 86 -11.52 16.79 0.76
N ALA A 87 -11.20 15.88 1.66
CA ALA A 87 -11.69 15.86 3.03
C ALA A 87 -10.52 15.78 4.02
N VAL A 88 -10.72 16.34 5.22
CA VAL A 88 -9.77 16.24 6.35
C VAL A 88 -10.51 15.60 7.52
N LEU A 89 -9.99 14.51 8.04
CA LEU A 89 -10.62 13.69 9.07
C LEU A 89 -9.64 13.40 10.22
N SER A 90 -10.15 13.43 11.44
CA SER A 90 -9.40 13.13 12.66
C SER A 90 -10.35 12.59 13.72
N GLN A 91 -9.86 12.13 14.85
CA GLN A 91 -10.69 11.69 15.98
C GLN A 91 -11.58 12.80 16.54
N ASN A 92 -11.27 14.10 16.30
CA ASN A 92 -12.14 15.23 16.66
C ASN A 92 -13.20 15.55 15.59
N THR A 93 -13.20 14.87 14.45
CA THR A 93 -14.27 15.02 13.44
C THR A 93 -15.58 14.45 13.99
N THR A 94 -16.66 15.23 13.88
CA THR A 94 -17.96 14.83 14.42
C THR A 94 -18.39 13.46 13.88
N GLY A 95 -18.59 12.51 14.78
CA GLY A 95 -19.04 11.15 14.48
C GLY A 95 -17.90 10.13 14.43
N VAL A 96 -16.64 10.54 14.29
CA VAL A 96 -15.49 9.64 14.41
C VAL A 96 -15.36 9.18 15.87
N PRO A 97 -15.24 7.86 16.13
CA PRO A 97 -15.02 7.34 17.48
C PRO A 97 -13.69 7.79 18.08
N GLY A 98 -13.61 7.82 19.40
CA GLY A 98 -12.44 8.27 20.14
C GLY A 98 -12.45 9.78 20.38
N ALA A 99 -11.33 10.30 20.81
CA ALA A 99 -11.05 11.73 20.98
C ALA A 99 -9.55 11.92 20.74
N ALA A 100 -9.18 12.96 20.01
CA ALA A 100 -7.77 13.24 19.76
C ALA A 100 -7.00 13.46 21.08
N GLU A 101 -6.03 12.62 21.34
CA GLU A 101 -5.14 12.68 22.49
C GLU A 101 -3.69 12.90 22.04
N LYS A 102 -2.83 13.26 22.95
CA LYS A 102 -1.43 13.53 22.60
C LYS A 102 -0.70 12.24 22.26
N GLY A 103 -0.24 12.14 21.02
CA GLY A 103 0.60 11.03 20.59
C GLY A 103 -0.14 9.83 20.03
N ASP A 104 -1.47 9.91 19.83
CA ASP A 104 -2.27 8.82 19.22
C ASP A 104 -1.76 8.42 17.86
N ALA A 105 -1.19 9.38 17.14
CA ALA A 105 -0.64 9.19 15.80
C ALA A 105 -1.69 8.63 14.80
N PHE A 106 -2.94 9.13 14.87
CA PHE A 106 -3.99 8.79 13.92
C PHE A 106 -3.53 9.08 12.48
N GLY A 107 -3.62 8.09 11.59
CA GLY A 107 -3.05 8.16 10.24
C GLY A 107 -1.57 7.75 10.15
N GLN A 108 -1.01 7.06 11.16
CA GLN A 108 0.32 6.46 11.08
C GLN A 108 0.34 5.25 10.14
N ALA A 109 -0.76 4.53 10.03
CA ALA A 109 -1.02 3.49 9.06
C ALA A 109 -2.38 3.73 8.43
N VAL A 110 -2.48 3.47 7.14
CA VAL A 110 -3.73 3.54 6.37
C VAL A 110 -3.84 2.30 5.49
N ALA A 111 -5.06 1.91 5.18
CA ALA A 111 -5.38 0.87 4.20
C ALA A 111 -6.78 1.13 3.64
N THR A 112 -7.09 0.51 2.53
CA THR A 112 -8.36 0.65 1.80
C THR A 112 -8.92 -0.71 1.42
N GLY A 113 -10.24 -0.80 1.21
CA GLY A 113 -10.94 -2.00 0.74
C GLY A 113 -12.42 -1.93 1.02
N ASP A 114 -13.24 -2.63 0.26
CA ASP A 114 -14.70 -2.72 0.44
C ASP A 114 -15.05 -3.77 1.50
N LEU A 115 -14.99 -3.38 2.78
CA LEU A 115 -15.16 -4.30 3.91
C LEU A 115 -16.59 -4.83 4.06
N ASP A 116 -17.61 -4.07 3.61
CA ASP A 116 -19.01 -4.46 3.78
C ASP A 116 -19.70 -4.87 2.47
N GLY A 117 -18.97 -4.88 1.34
CA GLY A 117 -19.45 -5.34 0.05
C GLY A 117 -20.49 -4.42 -0.57
N ASP A 118 -20.50 -3.12 -0.20
CA ASP A 118 -21.54 -2.19 -0.66
C ASP A 118 -21.18 -1.43 -1.94
N GLY A 119 -19.95 -1.61 -2.42
CA GLY A 119 -19.50 -1.06 -3.68
C GLY A 119 -18.75 0.26 -3.57
N TYR A 120 -18.37 0.65 -2.38
CA TYR A 120 -17.52 1.81 -2.09
C TYR A 120 -16.37 1.34 -1.22
N ASP A 121 -15.14 1.69 -1.57
CA ASP A 121 -14.03 1.38 -0.70
C ASP A 121 -14.14 2.12 0.62
N ASP A 122 -13.70 1.47 1.68
CA ASP A 122 -13.64 1.99 3.03
C ASP A 122 -12.20 2.37 3.37
N ALA A 123 -12.01 3.44 4.13
CA ALA A 123 -10.70 3.79 4.63
C ALA A 123 -10.49 3.26 6.05
N ILE A 124 -9.41 2.55 6.25
CA ILE A 124 -9.00 2.06 7.57
C ILE A 124 -7.81 2.91 8.04
N VAL A 125 -7.95 3.51 9.21
CA VAL A 125 -6.96 4.44 9.76
C VAL A 125 -6.49 3.95 11.12
N GLY A 126 -5.20 3.68 11.25
CA GLY A 126 -4.56 3.27 12.49
C GLY A 126 -4.17 4.45 13.38
N ALA A 127 -4.27 4.24 14.68
CA ALA A 127 -3.82 5.14 15.76
C ALA A 127 -3.01 4.32 16.78
N PRO A 128 -1.77 3.92 16.46
CA PRO A 128 -1.01 2.98 17.30
C PRO A 128 -0.55 3.57 18.64
N GLY A 129 -0.71 4.87 18.85
CA GLY A 129 -0.45 5.54 20.12
C GLY A 129 -1.68 5.71 21.00
N GLU A 130 -2.86 5.27 20.58
CA GLU A 130 -4.13 5.39 21.35
C GLU A 130 -4.02 4.75 22.72
N ASP A 131 -4.48 5.48 23.74
CA ASP A 131 -4.57 5.03 25.11
C ASP A 131 -5.97 4.45 25.40
N LEU A 132 -6.08 3.20 25.80
CA LEU A 132 -7.35 2.61 26.21
C LEU A 132 -7.53 2.68 27.73
N GLY A 133 -8.09 3.76 28.20
CA GLY A 133 -8.29 4.04 29.62
C GLY A 133 -6.96 4.24 30.37
N THR A 134 -6.45 3.22 31.07
CA THR A 134 -5.14 3.27 31.76
C THR A 134 -4.05 2.48 31.05
N VAL A 135 -4.36 1.87 29.92
CA VAL A 135 -3.43 1.09 29.12
C VAL A 135 -2.82 1.99 28.07
N THR A 136 -1.59 2.44 28.31
CA THR A 136 -0.92 3.42 27.45
C THR A 136 -0.40 2.78 26.17
N ASP A 137 -0.49 3.52 25.05
CA ASP A 137 -0.05 3.08 23.72
C ASP A 137 -0.59 1.67 23.37
N SER A 138 -1.81 1.34 23.76
CA SER A 138 -2.46 0.08 23.39
C SER A 138 -2.67 0.01 21.89
N GLY A 139 -2.91 1.15 21.30
CA GLY A 139 -3.28 1.34 19.92
C GLY A 139 -4.76 1.09 19.66
N GLY A 140 -5.21 1.60 18.53
CA GLY A 140 -6.58 1.56 18.04
C GLY A 140 -6.64 1.95 16.57
N GLY A 141 -7.83 2.15 16.08
CA GLY A 141 -8.05 2.64 14.72
C GLY A 141 -9.52 2.94 14.47
N VAL A 142 -9.80 3.36 13.26
CA VAL A 142 -11.15 3.70 12.80
C VAL A 142 -11.33 3.22 11.37
N VAL A 143 -12.47 2.60 11.08
CA VAL A 143 -12.97 2.44 9.72
C VAL A 143 -13.88 3.61 9.39
N LEU A 144 -13.59 4.30 8.32
CA LEU A 144 -14.39 5.35 7.72
C LEU A 144 -15.07 4.73 6.49
N TRP A 145 -16.37 4.50 6.58
CA TRP A 145 -17.12 3.80 5.53
C TRP A 145 -17.31 4.68 4.31
N GLY A 146 -17.03 4.11 3.13
CA GLY A 146 -17.30 4.71 1.84
C GLY A 146 -18.76 5.02 1.63
N THR A 147 -19.07 6.03 0.82
CA THR A 147 -20.44 6.43 0.51
C THR A 147 -20.46 7.19 -0.82
N PRO A 148 -21.62 7.32 -1.51
CA PRO A 148 -21.73 8.16 -2.70
C PRO A 148 -21.33 9.64 -2.53
N ARG A 149 -20.93 10.04 -1.32
CA ARG A 149 -20.44 11.39 -1.00
C ARG A 149 -19.00 11.39 -0.52
N GLY A 150 -18.35 10.25 -0.61
CA GLY A 150 -17.03 10.00 -0.06
C GLY A 150 -17.06 9.76 1.46
N LEU A 151 -15.89 9.88 2.06
CA LEU A 151 -15.67 9.61 3.49
C LEU A 151 -16.19 10.73 4.39
N SER A 152 -16.70 10.35 5.56
CA SER A 152 -17.13 11.31 6.60
C SER A 152 -17.12 10.68 7.98
N GLY A 153 -16.99 11.50 9.02
CA GLY A 153 -17.04 10.99 10.39
C GLY A 153 -18.39 10.41 10.82
N SER A 154 -19.48 10.73 10.12
CA SER A 154 -20.82 10.22 10.46
C SER A 154 -21.04 8.75 10.05
N ALA A 155 -20.19 8.23 9.18
CA ALA A 155 -20.14 6.83 8.78
C ALA A 155 -18.77 6.28 9.22
N SER A 156 -18.65 5.81 10.44
CA SER A 156 -17.40 5.30 10.99
C SER A 156 -17.60 4.29 12.11
N THR A 157 -16.61 3.43 12.31
CA THR A 157 -16.60 2.40 13.37
C THR A 157 -15.21 2.35 14.01
N GLY A 158 -15.14 2.35 15.34
CA GLY A 158 -13.89 2.20 16.09
C GLY A 158 -13.35 0.77 16.02
N LEU A 159 -12.04 0.64 16.01
CA LEU A 159 -11.28 -0.60 16.10
C LEU A 159 -10.41 -0.56 17.37
N GLU A 160 -10.51 -1.59 18.19
CA GLU A 160 -9.72 -1.74 19.41
C GLU A 160 -9.22 -3.18 19.53
N ALA A 161 -8.09 -3.37 20.20
CA ALA A 161 -7.62 -4.70 20.53
C ALA A 161 -8.55 -5.33 21.58
N ASP A 162 -8.95 -6.60 21.39
CA ASP A 162 -9.76 -7.32 22.39
C ASP A 162 -9.01 -7.52 23.71
N GLU A 163 -7.68 -7.59 23.65
CA GLU A 163 -6.78 -7.72 24.79
C GLU A 163 -5.79 -6.55 24.80
N PRO A 164 -6.19 -5.36 25.25
CA PRO A 164 -5.34 -4.19 25.29
C PRO A 164 -4.08 -4.42 26.12
N ALA A 165 -2.93 -4.07 25.58
CA ALA A 165 -1.64 -4.18 26.26
C ALA A 165 -0.86 -2.87 26.17
N THR A 166 -0.17 -2.47 27.24
CA THR A 166 0.70 -1.29 27.23
C THR A 166 1.80 -1.47 26.17
N GLY A 167 1.88 -0.50 25.24
CA GLY A 167 2.78 -0.59 24.10
C GLY A 167 2.37 -1.61 23.05
N GLY A 168 1.10 -2.04 23.04
CA GLY A 168 0.53 -3.00 22.10
C GLY A 168 0.55 -2.53 20.66
N LYS A 169 0.39 -1.22 20.43
CA LYS A 169 0.49 -0.61 19.09
C LYS A 169 -0.48 -1.22 18.07
N PHE A 170 -1.67 -1.65 18.51
CA PHE A 170 -2.70 -2.14 17.59
C PHE A 170 -3.00 -1.11 16.51
N GLY A 171 -3.09 -1.53 15.24
CA GLY A 171 -3.23 -0.63 14.11
C GLY A 171 -1.91 -0.03 13.60
N GLN A 172 -0.75 -0.59 13.97
CA GLN A 172 0.54 -0.10 13.46
C GLN A 172 0.79 -0.41 11.98
N SER A 173 0.12 -1.43 11.43
CA SER A 173 0.03 -1.72 9.99
C SER A 173 -1.31 -2.39 9.71
N LEU A 174 -1.85 -2.14 8.54
CA LEU A 174 -3.19 -2.49 8.12
C LEU A 174 -3.13 -3.03 6.69
N ALA A 175 -4.03 -3.95 6.35
CA ALA A 175 -4.29 -4.36 4.98
C ALA A 175 -5.72 -4.87 4.88
N ALA A 176 -6.39 -4.64 3.77
CA ALA A 176 -7.70 -5.21 3.50
C ALA A 176 -7.70 -5.85 2.12
N ALA A 177 -8.28 -7.04 2.03
CA ALA A 177 -8.45 -7.75 0.77
C ALA A 177 -9.37 -8.97 0.94
N ARG A 178 -9.75 -9.57 -0.16
CA ARG A 178 -10.52 -10.82 -0.19
C ARG A 178 -9.62 -12.03 0.08
N PHE A 179 -9.40 -12.36 1.35
CA PHE A 179 -8.59 -13.53 1.73
C PHE A 179 -9.35 -14.86 1.67
N THR A 180 -10.68 -14.83 1.78
CA THR A 180 -11.53 -16.04 1.77
C THR A 180 -12.87 -15.79 1.07
N ASP A 181 -13.66 -16.84 0.84
CA ASP A 181 -15.02 -16.78 0.27
C ASP A 181 -16.11 -16.55 1.33
N GLY A 182 -15.73 -16.31 2.59
CA GLY A 182 -16.64 -16.31 3.74
C GLY A 182 -17.44 -15.04 4.00
N GLY A 183 -17.55 -14.10 3.04
CA GLY A 183 -18.27 -12.83 3.23
C GLY A 183 -18.62 -12.12 1.94
N ASP A 184 -19.44 -11.06 2.05
CA ASP A 184 -19.81 -10.21 0.91
C ASP A 184 -18.73 -9.15 0.63
N GLY A 185 -17.80 -8.86 1.57
CA GLY A 185 -16.74 -7.85 1.50
C GLY A 185 -15.35 -8.39 1.82
N ASP A 186 -14.40 -7.49 1.85
CA ASP A 186 -13.01 -7.75 2.19
C ASP A 186 -12.83 -8.05 3.68
N LEU A 187 -11.76 -8.76 4.00
CA LEU A 187 -11.32 -8.98 5.38
C LEU A 187 -10.23 -7.96 5.74
N LEU A 188 -10.31 -7.43 6.95
CA LEU A 188 -9.34 -6.49 7.47
C LEU A 188 -8.28 -7.22 8.32
N ALA A 189 -7.01 -7.07 7.93
CA ALA A 189 -5.84 -7.51 8.68
C ALA A 189 -5.25 -6.34 9.47
N VAL A 190 -5.02 -6.54 10.76
CA VAL A 190 -4.48 -5.51 11.67
C VAL A 190 -3.28 -6.08 12.42
N LEU A 191 -2.12 -5.44 12.29
CA LEU A 191 -0.94 -5.74 13.11
C LEU A 191 -0.95 -4.97 14.43
N ASP A 192 -0.48 -5.65 15.45
CA ASP A 192 0.02 -5.04 16.68
C ASP A 192 1.53 -5.37 16.87
N SER A 193 2.10 -5.04 18.00
CA SER A 193 3.54 -5.22 18.28
C SER A 193 4.02 -6.68 18.25
N VAL A 194 3.12 -7.66 18.30
CA VAL A 194 3.45 -9.10 18.42
C VAL A 194 2.68 -10.01 17.50
N GLY A 195 1.55 -9.56 16.93
CA GLY A 195 0.67 -10.45 16.19
C GLY A 195 -0.24 -9.76 15.17
N LEU A 196 -1.02 -10.58 14.52
CA LEU A 196 -1.97 -10.27 13.48
C LEU A 196 -3.38 -10.64 13.97
N ALA A 197 -4.33 -9.74 13.84
CA ALA A 197 -5.75 -10.01 13.98
C ALA A 197 -6.45 -9.83 12.64
N ILE A 198 -7.36 -10.73 12.29
CA ILE A 198 -8.22 -10.63 11.11
C ILE A 198 -9.64 -10.30 11.58
N PHE A 199 -10.28 -9.36 10.90
CA PHE A 199 -11.65 -8.96 11.15
C PHE A 199 -12.49 -9.12 9.90
N ARG A 200 -13.78 -9.43 10.10
CA ARG A 200 -14.79 -9.43 9.05
C ARG A 200 -15.94 -8.48 9.42
N TYR A 201 -16.60 -7.96 8.41
CA TYR A 201 -17.85 -7.26 8.60
C TYR A 201 -18.98 -8.25 8.91
N GLU A 202 -19.79 -7.90 9.90
CA GLU A 202 -21.07 -8.58 10.15
C GLU A 202 -22.19 -7.53 10.15
N ALA A 203 -23.20 -7.76 9.34
CA ALA A 203 -24.41 -6.95 9.41
C ALA A 203 -25.00 -7.06 10.80
N ALA A 204 -25.13 -5.93 11.51
CA ALA A 204 -25.68 -5.94 12.86
C ALA A 204 -27.03 -6.66 12.87
N PRO A 205 -27.26 -7.62 13.79
CA PRO A 205 -28.55 -8.27 13.89
C PRO A 205 -29.61 -7.20 14.05
N THR A 206 -30.69 -7.28 13.27
CA THR A 206 -31.76 -6.27 13.15
C THR A 206 -32.47 -6.02 14.50
N ALA A 207 -31.76 -5.49 15.48
CA ALA A 207 -32.35 -4.78 16.60
C ALA A 207 -32.92 -3.48 16.02
N ARG A 208 -34.25 -3.37 16.01
CA ARG A 208 -34.96 -2.16 15.54
C ARG A 208 -34.30 -0.92 16.14
N SER A 209 -33.33 -0.36 15.44
CA SER A 209 -32.85 0.99 15.68
C SER A 209 -34.02 1.93 15.40
N THR A 210 -34.40 2.72 16.37
CA THR A 210 -35.42 3.76 16.22
C THR A 210 -34.95 4.92 15.34
N THR A 211 -33.72 4.85 14.80
CA THR A 211 -33.06 5.87 13.95
C THR A 211 -32.72 5.41 12.54
N GLY A 212 -32.99 4.16 12.17
CA GLY A 212 -33.09 3.74 10.76
C GLY A 212 -31.81 3.22 10.06
N ALA A 213 -30.60 3.41 10.56
CA ALA A 213 -29.40 2.77 10.03
C ALA A 213 -28.93 1.66 10.97
N ALA A 214 -28.67 0.46 10.45
CA ALA A 214 -27.94 -0.56 11.21
C ALA A 214 -26.51 -0.04 11.44
N ALA A 215 -26.00 -0.13 12.66
CA ALA A 215 -24.59 0.18 12.91
C ALA A 215 -23.75 -0.87 12.18
N LYS A 216 -22.80 -0.44 11.34
CA LYS A 216 -21.81 -1.32 10.73
C LYS A 216 -20.90 -1.85 11.85
N HIS A 217 -20.57 -3.14 11.83
CA HIS A 217 -19.87 -3.81 12.92
C HIS A 217 -18.82 -4.77 12.38
N LEU A 218 -17.61 -4.71 12.92
CA LEU A 218 -16.54 -5.65 12.62
C LEU A 218 -16.39 -6.65 13.77
N VAL A 219 -16.23 -7.92 13.42
CA VAL A 219 -16.00 -9.00 14.37
C VAL A 219 -14.65 -9.62 14.09
N ARG A 220 -13.86 -9.88 15.14
CA ARG A 220 -12.60 -10.59 14.99
C ARG A 220 -12.87 -12.03 14.56
N ASP A 221 -12.25 -12.41 13.46
CA ASP A 221 -12.33 -13.75 12.89
C ASP A 221 -11.22 -14.64 13.45
N SER A 222 -9.97 -14.16 13.46
CA SER A 222 -8.82 -14.91 13.94
C SER A 222 -7.73 -14.05 14.55
N ARG A 223 -6.76 -14.66 15.22
CA ARG A 223 -5.52 -14.04 15.70
C ARG A 223 -4.35 -15.01 15.62
N THR A 224 -3.21 -14.50 15.14
CA THR A 224 -1.92 -15.22 15.05
C THR A 224 -0.82 -14.37 15.68
N ASP A 225 -0.11 -14.89 16.68
CA ASP A 225 1.01 -14.22 17.32
C ASP A 225 2.34 -14.68 16.70
N PHE A 226 3.20 -13.73 16.35
CA PHE A 226 4.55 -13.95 15.82
C PHE A 226 5.64 -13.77 16.88
N ALA A 227 5.25 -13.63 18.15
CA ALA A 227 6.17 -13.37 19.24
C ALA A 227 7.21 -14.47 19.40
N PRO A 228 8.48 -14.11 19.68
CA PRO A 228 9.53 -15.10 19.91
C PRO A 228 9.25 -15.87 21.19
N THR A 229 9.36 -17.19 21.11
CA THR A 229 9.60 -17.97 22.34
C THR A 229 10.89 -17.46 22.99
N ALA A 230 10.88 -17.25 24.32
CA ALA A 230 11.91 -16.59 25.12
C ALA A 230 13.36 -16.81 24.64
N PRO A 231 14.23 -15.78 24.68
CA PRO A 231 15.56 -15.80 24.07
C PRO A 231 16.41 -16.96 24.59
N LYS A 232 16.89 -17.81 23.67
CA LYS A 232 17.94 -18.78 23.97
C LYS A 232 19.26 -18.04 24.18
N ALA A 233 20.07 -18.50 25.14
CA ALA A 233 21.34 -17.89 25.47
C ALA A 233 22.25 -17.78 24.23
N LYS A 234 22.88 -16.61 24.09
CA LYS A 234 23.73 -16.18 22.98
C LYS A 234 24.86 -17.16 22.71
N ALA A 235 24.93 -17.73 21.52
CA ALA A 235 26.06 -18.54 21.07
C ALA A 235 27.32 -17.67 20.84
N PRO A 236 28.55 -18.21 21.01
CA PRO A 236 29.76 -17.46 20.79
C PRO A 236 29.92 -17.08 19.30
N LYS A 237 30.21 -15.80 19.03
CA LYS A 237 30.41 -15.26 17.69
C LYS A 237 31.54 -16.00 16.95
N GLY A 238 31.18 -16.80 15.95
CA GLY A 238 32.07 -17.32 14.94
C GLY A 238 32.35 -16.29 13.84
N LYS A 239 33.45 -16.48 13.09
CA LYS A 239 33.84 -15.63 11.97
C LYS A 239 32.73 -15.66 10.89
N ALA A 240 32.22 -14.48 10.50
CA ALA A 240 31.12 -14.35 9.56
C ALA A 240 31.42 -14.99 8.17
N PRO A 241 30.47 -15.70 7.54
CA PRO A 241 30.58 -16.16 6.16
C PRO A 241 30.52 -14.98 5.18
N THR A 242 31.04 -15.17 3.96
CA THR A 242 30.92 -14.17 2.88
C THR A 242 29.48 -14.01 2.42
N ALA A 243 29.06 -12.82 1.97
CA ALA A 243 27.68 -12.44 1.65
C ALA A 243 26.91 -13.44 0.74
N THR A 244 27.57 -13.98 -0.29
CA THR A 244 26.98 -14.98 -1.20
C THR A 244 26.72 -16.34 -0.53
N ALA A 245 27.47 -16.67 0.54
CA ALA A 245 27.27 -17.89 1.31
C ALA A 245 26.17 -17.72 2.39
N ARG A 246 25.87 -16.48 2.77
CA ARG A 246 24.88 -16.17 3.81
C ARG A 246 23.44 -16.23 3.28
N ALA A 247 23.20 -15.71 2.07
CA ALA A 247 21.87 -15.79 1.43
C ALA A 247 21.40 -17.26 1.21
N ALA A 248 22.35 -18.18 0.97
CA ALA A 248 22.04 -19.58 0.69
C ALA A 248 21.94 -20.49 1.94
N THR A 249 22.19 -19.98 3.16
CA THR A 249 22.33 -20.85 4.36
C THR A 249 21.63 -20.35 5.63
N LEU A 250 20.89 -19.21 5.56
CA LEU A 250 20.14 -18.74 6.73
C LEU A 250 18.92 -19.64 6.94
N ALA A 251 18.90 -20.34 8.07
CA ALA A 251 17.70 -21.03 8.51
C ALA A 251 16.60 -20.02 8.80
N ALA A 252 15.35 -20.39 8.46
CA ALA A 252 14.19 -19.56 8.82
C ALA A 252 14.23 -19.17 10.30
N PRO A 253 13.90 -17.91 10.64
CA PRO A 253 13.97 -17.41 12.02
C PRO A 253 12.96 -18.15 12.90
N THR A 254 13.21 -18.17 14.20
CA THR A 254 12.25 -18.70 15.18
C THR A 254 11.07 -17.78 15.44
N GLY A 255 11.11 -16.55 14.91
CA GLY A 255 10.07 -15.52 14.95
C GLY A 255 10.56 -14.22 14.34
N ILE A 256 9.61 -13.37 14.01
CA ILE A 256 9.85 -12.00 13.54
C ILE A 256 9.19 -10.99 14.47
N GLN A 257 9.70 -9.77 14.48
CA GLN A 257 8.97 -8.60 14.93
C GLN A 257 8.23 -8.05 13.70
N PRO A 258 6.91 -8.18 13.62
CA PRO A 258 6.15 -7.74 12.46
C PRO A 258 6.23 -6.23 12.28
N LYS A 259 6.26 -5.76 11.04
CA LYS A 259 6.41 -4.34 10.69
C LYS A 259 5.41 -3.88 9.66
N SER A 260 5.16 -4.66 8.61
CA SER A 260 4.24 -4.31 7.53
C SER A 260 3.38 -5.49 7.10
N LEU A 261 2.28 -5.16 6.46
CA LEU A 261 1.39 -6.04 5.73
C LEU A 261 1.37 -5.65 4.27
N THR A 262 1.28 -6.63 3.38
CA THR A 262 0.89 -6.45 1.99
C THR A 262 0.08 -7.64 1.51
N THR A 263 -0.66 -7.48 0.42
CA THR A 263 -1.55 -8.49 -0.15
C THR A 263 -1.26 -8.67 -1.63
N GLY A 264 -1.49 -9.87 -2.15
CA GLY A 264 -1.38 -10.17 -3.58
C GLY A 264 -1.93 -11.55 -3.87
N ASP A 265 -2.40 -11.80 -5.08
CA ASP A 265 -2.83 -13.14 -5.54
C ASP A 265 -1.66 -13.82 -6.25
N TYR A 266 -0.75 -14.44 -5.45
CA TYR A 266 0.50 -14.98 -5.96
C TYR A 266 0.35 -16.33 -6.68
N ASP A 267 -0.80 -16.98 -6.62
CA ASP A 267 -1.10 -18.23 -7.33
C ASP A 267 -2.26 -18.11 -8.33
N ALA A 268 -2.83 -16.91 -8.50
CA ALA A 268 -3.97 -16.60 -9.35
C ALA A 268 -5.20 -17.45 -9.03
N ASN A 269 -5.42 -17.78 -7.74
CA ASN A 269 -6.59 -18.54 -7.30
C ASN A 269 -7.85 -17.69 -7.09
N GLY A 270 -7.73 -16.35 -7.16
CA GLY A 270 -8.82 -15.39 -7.00
C GLY A 270 -9.05 -14.95 -5.55
N PHE A 271 -8.15 -15.33 -4.62
CA PHE A 271 -8.11 -14.87 -3.24
C PHE A 271 -6.76 -14.24 -2.96
N ALA A 272 -6.75 -13.09 -2.30
CA ALA A 272 -5.50 -12.45 -1.92
C ALA A 272 -4.77 -13.28 -0.85
N ASP A 273 -3.49 -13.51 -1.05
CA ASP A 273 -2.58 -13.97 -0.01
C ASP A 273 -2.17 -12.77 0.87
N LEU A 274 -1.96 -13.00 2.14
CA LEU A 274 -1.49 -11.99 3.08
C LEU A 274 -0.03 -12.23 3.44
N VAL A 275 0.80 -11.21 3.30
CA VAL A 275 2.20 -11.24 3.70
C VAL A 275 2.41 -10.39 4.95
N VAL A 276 3.01 -10.99 5.96
CA VAL A 276 3.47 -10.31 7.17
C VAL A 276 4.98 -10.20 7.12
N SER A 277 5.49 -8.99 6.89
CA SER A 277 6.91 -8.71 6.80
C SER A 277 7.44 -8.10 8.09
N GLY A 278 8.70 -8.42 8.43
CA GLY A 278 9.29 -7.95 9.67
C GLY A 278 10.77 -8.27 9.77
N LEU A 279 11.32 -8.04 10.95
CA LEU A 279 12.72 -8.30 11.26
C LEU A 279 12.85 -9.53 12.13
N SER A 280 13.80 -10.40 11.82
CA SER A 280 14.11 -11.57 12.63
C SER A 280 14.50 -11.19 14.07
N VAL A 281 14.14 -12.04 15.01
CA VAL A 281 14.47 -11.88 16.43
C VAL A 281 15.39 -13.00 16.92
N GLY A 282 16.19 -12.75 17.95
CA GLY A 282 17.12 -13.71 18.51
C GLY A 282 18.56 -13.55 18.00
N ASP A 283 19.25 -14.66 17.74
CA ASP A 283 20.68 -14.66 17.40
C ASP A 283 20.97 -14.09 15.99
N GLU A 284 19.99 -14.16 15.08
CA GLU A 284 19.99 -13.59 13.72
C GLU A 284 19.15 -12.31 13.66
N SER A 285 19.15 -11.50 14.71
CA SER A 285 18.29 -10.32 14.80
C SER A 285 18.65 -9.24 13.79
N GLY A 286 17.63 -8.71 13.11
CA GLY A 286 17.73 -7.58 12.21
C GLY A 286 17.66 -7.93 10.72
N ASP A 287 17.70 -9.21 10.34
CA ASP A 287 17.47 -9.62 8.95
C ASP A 287 15.97 -9.54 8.60
N GLY A 288 15.66 -9.11 7.36
CA GLY A 288 14.31 -9.07 6.83
C GLY A 288 13.74 -10.45 6.51
N TRP A 289 12.51 -10.70 6.95
CA TRP A 289 11.78 -11.92 6.69
C TRP A 289 10.29 -11.65 6.51
N SER A 290 9.67 -12.47 5.67
CA SER A 290 8.23 -12.42 5.40
C SER A 290 7.57 -13.77 5.61
N TYR A 291 6.41 -13.78 6.24
CA TYR A 291 5.52 -14.93 6.36
C TYR A 291 4.35 -14.77 5.40
N VAL A 292 4.09 -15.78 4.59
CA VAL A 292 2.96 -15.80 3.66
C VAL A 292 1.83 -16.64 4.25
N ILE A 293 0.66 -16.06 4.29
CA ILE A 293 -0.60 -16.69 4.69
C ILE A 293 -1.46 -16.80 3.43
N PRO A 294 -1.68 -18.00 2.89
CA PRO A 294 -2.37 -18.14 1.61
C PRO A 294 -3.87 -17.83 1.74
N GLY A 295 -4.39 -17.07 0.77
CA GLY A 295 -5.80 -16.89 0.54
C GLY A 295 -6.45 -18.15 0.00
N THR A 296 -7.66 -18.49 0.42
CA THR A 296 -8.34 -19.70 -0.02
C THR A 296 -9.86 -19.56 0.03
N ALA A 297 -10.58 -20.36 -0.77
CA ALA A 297 -12.04 -20.46 -0.70
C ALA A 297 -12.58 -21.06 0.64
N SER A 298 -11.71 -21.38 1.59
CA SER A 298 -12.08 -21.98 2.87
C SER A 298 -12.09 -20.93 3.98
N ASP A 299 -13.13 -20.94 4.82
CA ASP A 299 -13.20 -20.16 6.06
C ASP A 299 -12.28 -20.68 7.19
N ALA A 300 -11.32 -21.54 6.87
CA ALA A 300 -10.36 -22.01 7.86
C ALA A 300 -9.45 -20.87 8.32
N ASP A 301 -9.10 -20.85 9.61
CA ASP A 301 -8.13 -19.90 10.15
C ASP A 301 -6.86 -19.89 9.29
N PRO A 302 -6.50 -18.75 8.69
CA PRO A 302 -5.32 -18.64 7.87
C PRO A 302 -4.06 -18.81 8.73
N LEU A 303 -3.19 -19.75 8.37
CA LEU A 303 -1.93 -19.98 9.04
C LEU A 303 -0.77 -19.75 8.07
N PRO A 304 0.34 -19.15 8.51
CA PRO A 304 1.53 -19.03 7.69
C PRO A 304 2.00 -20.40 7.20
N ASN A 305 2.20 -20.55 5.90
CA ASN A 305 2.66 -21.80 5.30
C ASN A 305 4.03 -21.67 4.63
N LEU A 306 4.50 -20.45 4.40
CA LEU A 306 5.76 -20.17 3.74
C LEU A 306 6.52 -19.04 4.47
N THR A 307 7.84 -19.18 4.55
CA THR A 307 8.75 -18.17 5.10
C THR A 307 9.76 -17.81 4.03
N LEU A 308 9.89 -16.52 3.71
CA LEU A 308 10.73 -15.97 2.66
C LEU A 308 11.74 -14.98 3.24
N ARG A 309 12.88 -14.83 2.55
CA ARG A 309 13.85 -13.76 2.81
C ARG A 309 13.32 -12.45 2.24
N GLY A 310 13.48 -11.36 2.98
CA GLY A 310 13.09 -10.00 2.58
C GLY A 310 12.06 -9.40 3.52
N GLY A 311 12.12 -8.10 3.69
CA GLY A 311 11.36 -7.28 4.62
C GLY A 311 12.29 -6.31 5.36
N PRO A 312 11.81 -5.42 6.20
CA PRO A 312 10.47 -5.31 6.77
C PRO A 312 9.44 -4.55 5.92
N VAL A 313 9.81 -4.10 4.73
CA VAL A 313 8.93 -3.39 3.79
C VAL A 313 8.52 -4.37 2.70
N ALA A 314 7.28 -4.29 2.23
CA ALA A 314 6.79 -5.16 1.15
C ALA A 314 5.66 -4.49 0.36
N ALA A 315 5.63 -4.76 -0.94
CA ALA A 315 4.57 -4.39 -1.87
C ALA A 315 4.36 -5.52 -2.89
N SER A 316 3.24 -5.54 -3.59
CA SER A 316 2.91 -6.63 -4.51
C SER A 316 2.40 -6.12 -5.85
N GLY A 317 2.60 -6.89 -6.92
CA GLY A 317 2.06 -6.66 -8.25
C GLY A 317 2.70 -7.53 -9.31
N ASP A 318 2.06 -7.68 -10.45
CA ASP A 318 2.49 -8.53 -11.56
C ASP A 318 3.63 -7.85 -12.37
N VAL A 319 4.86 -7.97 -11.86
CA VAL A 319 6.06 -7.34 -12.45
C VAL A 319 6.44 -8.01 -13.77
N ASN A 320 6.13 -9.31 -13.91
CA ASN A 320 6.52 -10.10 -15.07
C ASN A 320 5.40 -10.32 -16.11
N GLY A 321 4.17 -9.88 -15.84
CA GLY A 321 3.03 -9.95 -16.76
C GLY A 321 2.48 -11.37 -16.96
N ASP A 322 2.64 -12.26 -15.99
CA ASP A 322 2.20 -13.65 -16.09
C ASP A 322 0.80 -13.89 -15.50
N GLY A 323 0.17 -12.84 -14.99
CA GLY A 323 -1.18 -12.87 -14.40
C GLY A 323 -1.21 -13.29 -12.94
N LYS A 324 -0.05 -13.32 -12.28
CA LYS A 324 0.10 -13.54 -10.85
C LYS A 324 0.85 -12.38 -10.25
N ASP A 325 0.47 -12.00 -9.04
CA ASP A 325 1.25 -11.00 -8.34
C ASP A 325 2.63 -11.55 -7.95
N ASP A 326 3.61 -10.67 -7.94
CA ASP A 326 4.96 -10.90 -7.43
C ASP A 326 5.11 -10.12 -6.12
N LEU A 327 5.91 -10.65 -5.18
CA LEU A 327 6.21 -9.97 -3.93
C LEU A 327 7.53 -9.23 -4.05
N VAL A 328 7.49 -7.91 -3.85
CA VAL A 328 8.66 -7.05 -3.77
C VAL A 328 8.94 -6.72 -2.31
N THR A 329 10.15 -6.99 -1.82
CA THR A 329 10.54 -6.75 -0.43
C THR A 329 11.69 -5.77 -0.33
N GLY A 330 11.67 -4.88 0.66
CA GLY A 330 12.74 -3.92 0.96
C GLY A 330 13.46 -4.24 2.27
N GLU A 331 14.78 -4.20 2.24
CA GLU A 331 15.66 -4.30 3.41
C GLU A 331 16.49 -3.00 3.56
N PRO A 332 15.86 -1.87 3.98
CA PRO A 332 16.52 -0.56 4.00
C PRO A 332 17.67 -0.47 5.00
N ASN A 333 17.63 -1.28 6.05
CA ASN A 333 18.61 -1.31 7.13
C ASN A 333 19.26 -2.69 7.22
N SER A 334 19.57 -3.28 6.08
CA SER A 334 20.24 -4.58 6.07
C SER A 334 21.44 -4.55 7.01
N PRO A 335 21.62 -5.56 7.89
CA PRO A 335 22.70 -5.55 8.86
C PRO A 335 24.03 -5.32 8.17
N ASP A 336 24.73 -4.25 8.54
CA ASP A 336 26.06 -3.91 8.04
C ASP A 336 27.08 -4.91 8.63
N ASP A 337 27.11 -6.11 8.06
CA ASP A 337 28.08 -7.16 8.43
C ASP A 337 29.35 -7.13 7.59
N GLY A 338 29.56 -6.02 6.88
CA GLY A 338 30.77 -5.74 6.10
C GLY A 338 30.82 -6.43 4.74
N GLY A 339 29.69 -6.89 4.23
CA GLY A 339 29.57 -7.36 2.85
C GLY A 339 29.25 -6.19 1.90
N PRO A 340 29.75 -6.22 0.64
CA PRO A 340 29.46 -5.16 -0.34
C PRO A 340 28.00 -5.08 -0.77
N TRP A 341 27.15 -5.98 -0.33
CA TRP A 341 25.74 -6.11 -0.75
C TRP A 341 24.72 -5.55 0.26
N THR A 342 25.19 -5.01 1.38
CA THR A 342 24.35 -4.63 2.50
C THR A 342 24.43 -3.15 2.84
N THR A 343 25.23 -2.39 2.10
CA THR A 343 25.34 -0.95 2.27
C THR A 343 24.25 -0.25 1.50
N GLY A 344 23.52 0.66 2.15
CA GLY A 344 22.51 1.53 1.52
C GLY A 344 21.12 0.90 1.35
N GLY A 345 20.95 -0.36 1.69
CA GLY A 345 19.68 -1.09 1.53
C GLY A 345 19.62 -1.96 0.27
N MET A 346 18.57 -2.76 0.15
CA MET A 346 18.38 -3.68 -0.95
C MET A 346 16.89 -4.00 -1.16
N VAL A 347 16.55 -4.45 -2.38
CA VAL A 347 15.20 -4.87 -2.78
C VAL A 347 15.27 -6.28 -3.36
N GLY A 348 14.36 -7.15 -2.94
CA GLY A 348 14.21 -8.52 -3.44
C GLY A 348 12.88 -8.71 -4.14
N VAL A 349 12.85 -9.45 -5.26
CA VAL A 349 11.62 -9.81 -5.98
C VAL A 349 11.44 -11.32 -5.95
N HIS A 350 10.35 -11.80 -5.37
CA HIS A 350 9.88 -13.17 -5.43
C HIS A 350 8.75 -13.28 -6.45
N TYR A 351 8.91 -14.14 -7.44
CA TYR A 351 7.90 -14.27 -8.49
C TYR A 351 6.80 -15.25 -8.09
N GLY A 352 5.55 -14.88 -8.44
CA GLY A 352 4.36 -15.71 -8.32
C GLY A 352 4.42 -16.96 -9.20
N SER A 353 3.67 -17.99 -8.86
CA SER A 353 3.54 -19.22 -9.65
C SER A 353 2.22 -19.93 -9.33
N ASP A 354 1.82 -20.94 -10.12
CA ASP A 354 0.61 -21.77 -9.83
C ASP A 354 0.61 -22.42 -8.43
N SER A 355 1.69 -22.31 -7.68
CA SER A 355 1.83 -22.81 -6.31
C SER A 355 2.16 -21.71 -5.30
N GLY A 356 1.94 -20.47 -5.67
CA GLY A 356 2.29 -19.28 -4.89
C GLY A 356 3.75 -18.86 -5.07
N LEU A 357 4.26 -18.07 -4.15
CA LEU A 357 5.62 -17.57 -4.15
C LEU A 357 6.63 -18.71 -3.95
N THR A 358 7.70 -18.71 -4.73
CA THR A 358 8.73 -19.74 -4.68
C THR A 358 10.13 -19.18 -4.87
N GLY A 359 11.12 -19.88 -4.31
CA GLY A 359 12.52 -19.65 -4.59
C GLY A 359 13.16 -18.52 -3.80
N GLU A 360 14.43 -18.29 -4.11
CA GLU A 360 15.21 -17.17 -3.62
C GLU A 360 14.83 -15.91 -4.39
N PRO A 361 14.81 -14.72 -3.76
CA PRO A 361 14.46 -13.49 -4.44
C PRO A 361 15.57 -13.06 -5.42
N GLN A 362 15.17 -12.35 -6.46
CA GLN A 362 16.09 -11.60 -7.29
C GLN A 362 16.45 -10.30 -6.58
N TRP A 363 17.71 -10.17 -6.16
CA TRP A 363 18.16 -9.03 -5.38
C TRP A 363 18.69 -7.88 -6.24
N TRP A 364 18.35 -6.65 -5.82
CA TRP A 364 18.77 -5.39 -6.40
C TRP A 364 19.31 -4.45 -5.33
N THR A 365 20.29 -3.63 -5.70
CA THR A 365 20.84 -2.53 -4.89
C THR A 365 21.15 -1.34 -5.79
N GLN A 366 21.45 -0.18 -5.24
CA GLN A 366 21.92 0.97 -6.02
C GLN A 366 23.25 0.68 -6.76
N ASP A 367 24.05 -0.29 -6.31
CA ASP A 367 25.27 -0.74 -7.01
C ASP A 367 25.00 -1.74 -8.14
N SER A 368 23.74 -2.13 -8.40
CA SER A 368 23.39 -3.00 -9.53
C SER A 368 23.60 -2.28 -10.84
N ASP A 369 24.20 -2.97 -11.84
CA ASP A 369 24.52 -2.38 -13.14
C ASP A 369 23.30 -1.70 -13.78
N GLY A 370 23.39 -0.38 -14.01
CA GLY A 370 22.35 0.44 -14.65
C GLY A 370 21.31 1.03 -13.69
N VAL A 371 21.38 0.74 -12.40
CA VAL A 371 20.63 1.47 -11.38
C VAL A 371 21.39 2.80 -11.08
N PRO A 372 20.72 3.96 -11.07
CA PRO A 372 21.34 5.22 -10.69
C PRO A 372 21.73 5.27 -9.22
N GLY A 373 22.71 6.09 -8.88
CA GLY A 373 23.20 6.26 -7.53
C GLY A 373 24.44 5.44 -7.23
N THR A 374 24.76 5.33 -5.98
CA THR A 374 25.82 4.49 -5.39
C THR A 374 25.37 4.15 -4.00
N ALA A 375 25.34 2.88 -3.63
CA ALA A 375 24.89 2.47 -2.31
C ALA A 375 25.80 3.04 -1.22
N GLU A 376 25.28 3.91 -0.39
CA GLU A 376 25.93 4.51 0.76
C GLU A 376 25.22 4.09 2.06
N LYS A 377 25.96 4.16 3.16
CA LYS A 377 25.37 3.77 4.44
C LYS A 377 24.35 4.80 4.90
N GLY A 378 23.10 4.38 5.04
CA GLY A 378 22.04 5.23 5.52
C GLY A 378 21.02 5.63 4.48
N ASP A 379 21.29 5.38 3.17
CA ASP A 379 20.37 5.72 2.06
C ASP A 379 18.99 5.10 2.25
N ALA A 380 18.97 3.92 2.86
CA ALA A 380 17.75 3.17 3.13
C ALA A 380 16.97 2.87 1.83
N TRP A 381 17.65 2.52 0.73
CA TRP A 381 17.03 2.12 -0.54
C TRP A 381 16.16 0.87 -0.34
N GLY A 382 14.89 0.94 -0.71
CA GLY A 382 13.86 -0.02 -0.30
C GLY A 382 13.21 0.33 1.04
N GLY A 383 13.34 1.60 1.46
CA GLY A 383 12.71 2.14 2.68
C GLY A 383 11.20 2.24 2.58
N ASP A 384 10.71 2.34 1.35
CA ASP A 384 9.32 2.21 0.96
C ASP A 384 9.22 1.71 -0.47
N LEU A 385 8.11 1.05 -0.84
CA LEU A 385 7.90 0.38 -2.11
C LEU A 385 6.46 0.55 -2.59
N SER A 386 6.29 0.66 -3.91
CA SER A 386 4.98 0.54 -4.56
C SER A 386 5.12 -0.13 -5.92
N VAL A 387 4.10 -0.85 -6.37
CA VAL A 387 4.13 -1.66 -7.59
C VAL A 387 2.91 -1.34 -8.46
N GLY A 388 3.14 -0.89 -9.73
CA GLY A 388 2.05 -0.55 -10.64
C GLY A 388 2.54 -0.29 -12.06
N ASP A 389 1.70 -0.48 -13.07
CA ASP A 389 2.04 -0.27 -14.49
C ASP A 389 2.00 1.22 -14.85
N THR A 390 3.16 1.88 -14.83
CA THR A 390 3.26 3.32 -15.08
C THR A 390 3.17 3.71 -16.54
N ASN A 391 3.30 2.77 -17.46
CA ASN A 391 3.38 3.05 -18.89
C ASN A 391 2.28 2.39 -19.74
N GLY A 392 1.45 1.53 -19.14
CA GLY A 392 0.36 0.81 -19.80
C GLY A 392 0.84 -0.33 -20.70
N ASP A 393 2.01 -0.96 -20.38
CA ASP A 393 2.54 -2.06 -21.19
C ASP A 393 2.19 -3.46 -20.64
N GLY A 394 1.50 -3.52 -19.51
CA GLY A 394 1.02 -4.75 -18.88
C GLY A 394 2.04 -5.43 -17.96
N TYR A 395 3.13 -4.75 -17.61
CA TYR A 395 4.14 -5.18 -16.63
C TYR A 395 4.19 -4.13 -15.53
N ALA A 396 3.99 -4.54 -14.29
CA ALA A 396 4.07 -3.58 -13.20
C ALA A 396 5.53 -3.13 -12.99
N ASP A 397 5.70 -1.82 -12.85
CA ASP A 397 6.94 -1.15 -12.50
C ASP A 397 7.05 -1.08 -10.97
N VAL A 398 8.25 -0.82 -10.45
CA VAL A 398 8.49 -0.73 -9.01
C VAL A 398 9.06 0.64 -8.66
N ALA A 399 8.37 1.39 -7.80
CA ALA A 399 8.90 2.57 -7.13
C ALA A 399 9.64 2.15 -5.86
N ILE A 400 10.82 2.70 -5.65
CA ILE A 400 11.73 2.36 -4.55
C ILE A 400 12.17 3.65 -3.88
N GLY A 401 11.75 3.86 -2.65
CA GLY A 401 12.17 4.98 -1.83
C GLY A 401 13.55 4.77 -1.21
N ALA A 402 14.36 5.83 -1.21
CA ALA A 402 15.65 5.93 -0.53
C ALA A 402 15.67 7.21 0.34
N PRO A 403 14.94 7.25 1.46
CA PRO A 403 14.75 8.49 2.23
C PRO A 403 16.02 9.03 2.90
N GLY A 404 17.06 8.24 2.98
CA GLY A 404 18.34 8.66 3.53
C GLY A 404 19.39 9.04 2.49
N GLU A 405 19.05 9.03 1.20
CA GLU A 405 19.97 9.39 0.11
C GLU A 405 20.48 10.82 0.26
N ASP A 406 21.80 10.98 0.15
CA ASP A 406 22.48 12.28 0.19
C ASP A 406 22.51 12.92 -1.20
N ILE A 407 21.87 14.08 -1.39
CA ILE A 407 21.89 14.78 -2.68
C ILE A 407 23.06 15.76 -2.72
N GLY A 408 24.19 15.28 -3.20
CA GLY A 408 25.45 16.01 -3.21
C GLY A 408 26.01 16.22 -1.81
N THR A 409 25.80 17.38 -1.18
CA THR A 409 26.23 17.67 0.20
C THR A 409 25.05 17.82 1.16
N VAL A 410 23.85 17.58 0.68
CA VAL A 410 22.61 17.70 1.46
C VAL A 410 22.25 16.33 2.01
N ALA A 411 22.50 16.13 3.30
CA ALA A 411 22.33 14.85 3.96
C ALA A 411 20.85 14.49 4.17
N ASP A 412 20.51 13.21 3.95
CA ASP A 412 19.18 12.63 4.16
C ASP A 412 18.07 13.43 3.40
N ALA A 413 18.40 13.95 2.21
CA ALA A 413 17.42 14.66 1.38
C ALA A 413 16.42 13.69 0.72
N GLY A 414 16.88 12.51 0.37
CA GLY A 414 16.13 11.41 -0.18
C GLY A 414 15.95 11.41 -1.70
N ALA A 415 15.65 10.23 -2.22
CA ALA A 415 15.42 9.96 -3.64
C ALA A 415 14.37 8.85 -3.85
N VAL A 416 13.85 8.75 -5.09
CA VAL A 416 12.97 7.67 -5.55
C VAL A 416 13.50 7.12 -6.85
N THR A 417 13.72 5.82 -6.91
CA THR A 417 14.06 5.07 -8.13
C THR A 417 12.83 4.34 -8.65
N VAL A 418 12.52 4.44 -9.95
CA VAL A 418 11.47 3.65 -10.61
C VAL A 418 12.12 2.70 -11.59
N MET A 419 11.98 1.41 -11.33
CA MET A 419 12.47 0.32 -12.18
C MET A 419 11.32 -0.28 -13.00
N ARG A 420 11.64 -0.71 -14.24
CA ARG A 420 10.65 -1.25 -15.16
C ARG A 420 10.46 -2.75 -15.03
N GLY A 421 9.18 -3.18 -15.02
CA GLY A 421 8.81 -4.56 -15.23
C GLY A 421 8.99 -5.04 -16.67
N THR A 422 9.16 -6.32 -16.87
CA THR A 422 9.23 -7.01 -18.17
C THR A 422 8.91 -8.49 -18.00
N THR A 423 8.67 -9.22 -19.10
CA THR A 423 8.52 -10.70 -19.09
C THR A 423 9.64 -11.47 -18.38
N LEU A 424 10.74 -10.83 -18.03
CA LEU A 424 11.87 -11.42 -17.30
C LEU A 424 12.02 -10.83 -15.88
N GLY A 425 11.02 -10.10 -15.42
CA GLY A 425 11.05 -9.35 -14.17
C GLY A 425 11.65 -7.96 -14.35
N LEU A 426 12.19 -7.39 -13.27
CA LEU A 426 12.75 -6.04 -13.28
C LEU A 426 13.98 -5.92 -14.19
N ARG A 427 14.09 -4.77 -14.83
CA ARG A 427 15.25 -4.41 -15.66
C ARG A 427 15.86 -3.08 -15.23
N THR A 428 17.13 -2.88 -15.60
CA THR A 428 17.89 -1.65 -15.32
C THR A 428 18.01 -0.71 -16.53
N SER A 429 17.38 -1.06 -17.68
CA SER A 429 17.24 -0.11 -18.79
C SER A 429 16.00 0.76 -18.56
N ASP A 430 16.13 2.07 -18.82
CA ASP A 430 15.08 3.08 -18.63
C ASP A 430 14.66 3.31 -17.16
N VAL A 431 15.55 3.04 -16.22
CA VAL A 431 15.36 3.41 -14.81
C VAL A 431 15.19 4.92 -14.70
N ARG A 432 14.22 5.35 -13.91
CA ARG A 432 14.01 6.76 -13.57
C ARG A 432 14.47 6.98 -12.13
N ASP A 433 15.11 8.12 -11.92
CA ASP A 433 15.52 8.57 -10.61
C ASP A 433 15.06 10.00 -10.38
N PHE A 434 14.41 10.24 -9.25
CA PHE A 434 13.84 11.52 -8.89
C PHE A 434 14.28 11.94 -7.50
N ASN A 435 14.63 13.20 -7.36
CA ASN A 435 14.81 13.88 -6.09
C ASN A 435 14.38 15.35 -6.26
N GLN A 436 14.33 16.12 -5.20
CA GLN A 436 13.85 17.50 -5.24
C GLN A 436 14.73 18.45 -6.09
N ASN A 437 15.98 18.06 -6.42
CA ASN A 437 16.85 18.80 -7.34
C ASN A 437 16.78 18.31 -8.79
N SER A 438 15.96 17.31 -9.09
CA SER A 438 15.76 16.85 -10.47
C SER A 438 15.06 17.93 -11.30
N ALA A 439 15.40 17.98 -12.59
CA ALA A 439 14.77 18.94 -13.50
C ALA A 439 13.25 18.75 -13.53
N ASP A 440 12.51 19.86 -13.53
CA ASP A 440 11.04 19.91 -13.52
C ASP A 440 10.37 19.38 -12.23
N VAL A 441 11.12 18.99 -11.20
CA VAL A 441 10.61 18.70 -9.86
C VAL A 441 10.56 19.99 -9.06
N PRO A 442 9.41 20.41 -8.51
CA PRO A 442 9.32 21.61 -7.69
C PRO A 442 10.01 21.42 -6.33
N GLY A 443 10.54 22.51 -5.78
CA GLY A 443 11.24 22.53 -4.50
C GLY A 443 12.75 22.56 -4.64
N ALA A 444 13.44 22.19 -3.59
CA ALA A 444 14.89 22.02 -3.52
C ALA A 444 15.22 21.07 -2.36
N ALA A 445 16.15 20.18 -2.56
CA ALA A 445 16.59 19.25 -1.51
C ALA A 445 17.14 20.00 -0.29
N GLU A 446 16.59 19.73 0.87
CA GLU A 446 17.02 20.22 2.17
C GLU A 446 17.42 19.04 3.07
N LYS A 447 18.20 19.32 4.10
CA LYS A 447 18.69 18.27 4.98
C LYS A 447 17.56 17.66 5.79
N GLY A 448 17.38 16.35 5.64
CA GLY A 448 16.43 15.56 6.42
C GLY A 448 15.00 15.59 5.89
N ASP A 449 14.79 16.07 4.65
CA ASP A 449 13.47 16.07 4.00
C ASP A 449 12.91 14.68 3.81
N LYS A 450 13.81 13.70 3.53
CA LYS A 450 13.45 12.29 3.34
C LYS A 450 12.48 12.08 2.18
N PHE A 451 12.74 12.70 1.04
CA PHE A 451 11.98 12.47 -0.19
C PHE A 451 12.02 10.98 -0.55
N GLY A 452 10.86 10.40 -0.87
CA GLY A 452 10.72 8.95 -1.00
C GLY A 452 10.58 8.21 0.34
N GLY A 453 10.28 8.93 1.43
CA GLY A 453 9.93 8.31 2.71
C GLY A 453 8.62 7.53 2.68
N GLN A 454 7.74 7.87 1.74
CA GLN A 454 6.63 7.06 1.23
C GLN A 454 6.55 7.25 -0.28
N VAL A 455 6.19 6.19 -0.97
CA VAL A 455 5.90 6.17 -2.41
C VAL A 455 4.60 5.40 -2.64
N SER A 456 3.78 5.84 -3.59
CA SER A 456 2.57 5.12 -4.00
C SER A 456 2.31 5.37 -5.48
N PHE A 457 1.87 4.35 -6.19
CA PHE A 457 1.37 4.43 -7.55
C PHE A 457 -0.17 4.51 -7.53
N THR A 458 -0.74 5.47 -8.25
CA THR A 458 -2.19 5.68 -8.32
C THR A 458 -2.60 6.19 -9.71
N ASP A 459 -3.80 5.85 -10.15
CA ASP A 459 -4.38 6.32 -11.43
C ASP A 459 -5.63 7.20 -11.21
N PRO A 460 -5.49 8.39 -10.62
CA PRO A 460 -6.61 9.23 -10.23
C PRO A 460 -7.40 9.82 -11.41
N ASN A 461 -7.01 9.54 -12.65
CA ASN A 461 -7.70 9.96 -13.87
C ASN A 461 -8.21 8.80 -14.74
N ASP A 462 -8.00 7.56 -14.31
CA ASP A 462 -8.45 6.32 -14.95
C ASP A 462 -7.99 6.25 -16.43
N ASP A 463 -6.71 6.57 -16.69
CA ASP A 463 -6.14 6.47 -18.05
C ASP A 463 -5.34 5.17 -18.27
N GLY A 464 -5.30 4.29 -17.29
CA GLY A 464 -4.59 3.01 -17.29
C GLY A 464 -3.09 3.14 -17.11
N ARG A 465 -2.60 4.25 -16.54
CA ARG A 465 -1.20 4.49 -16.21
C ARG A 465 -1.06 5.08 -14.85
N PHE A 466 -0.36 4.38 -14.00
CA PHE A 466 -0.15 4.81 -12.63
C PHE A 466 0.86 5.95 -12.55
N GLY A 467 0.42 7.12 -12.07
CA GLY A 467 1.29 8.21 -11.65
C GLY A 467 1.99 7.87 -10.33
N LEU A 468 3.03 8.64 -9.96
CA LEU A 468 3.78 8.45 -8.72
C LEU A 468 3.44 9.54 -7.72
N LEU A 469 3.11 9.14 -6.51
CA LEU A 469 3.18 9.99 -5.32
C LEU A 469 4.51 9.72 -4.62
N ALA A 470 5.24 10.77 -4.28
CA ALA A 470 6.46 10.69 -3.48
C ALA A 470 6.35 11.66 -2.32
N ALA A 471 6.44 11.16 -1.11
CA ALA A 471 6.35 12.01 0.08
C ALA A 471 7.72 12.29 0.70
N ALA A 472 7.84 13.47 1.28
CA ALA A 472 8.96 13.89 2.11
C ALA A 472 8.42 14.33 3.48
N PRO A 473 8.24 13.39 4.43
CA PRO A 473 7.64 13.71 5.74
C PRO A 473 8.50 14.66 6.59
N GLY A 474 9.80 14.79 6.27
CA GLY A 474 10.73 15.72 6.92
C GLY A 474 10.73 17.14 6.36
N GLU A 475 10.10 17.35 5.20
CA GLU A 475 10.05 18.64 4.50
C GLU A 475 9.54 19.76 5.40
N ASN A 476 10.13 20.97 5.28
CA ASN A 476 9.76 22.15 6.06
C ASN A 476 9.80 21.92 7.58
N THR A 477 10.81 21.20 8.08
CA THR A 477 10.97 20.89 9.50
C THR A 477 9.83 19.97 10.03
N ASN A 478 9.58 18.88 9.34
CA ASN A 478 8.55 17.86 9.60
C ASN A 478 7.09 18.32 9.38
N ASP A 479 6.83 19.38 8.65
CA ASP A 479 5.45 19.66 8.19
C ASP A 479 5.00 18.60 7.19
N GLY A 480 5.91 18.17 6.32
CA GLY A 480 5.70 17.14 5.31
C GLY A 480 5.00 17.64 4.05
N VAL A 481 5.40 17.09 2.91
CA VAL A 481 4.87 17.42 1.57
C VAL A 481 4.80 16.15 0.71
N VAL A 482 3.82 16.09 -0.17
CA VAL A 482 3.67 15.06 -1.20
C VAL A 482 3.86 15.68 -2.58
N TRP A 483 4.67 15.06 -3.41
CA TRP A 483 4.85 15.34 -4.83
C TRP A 483 3.97 14.42 -5.66
N VAL A 484 3.35 14.97 -6.68
CA VAL A 484 2.49 14.26 -7.62
C VAL A 484 3.14 14.29 -9.00
N PHE A 485 3.49 13.14 -9.50
CA PHE A 485 4.08 12.95 -10.82
C PHE A 485 3.06 12.27 -11.74
N SER A 486 2.90 12.78 -12.94
CA SER A 486 2.09 12.12 -13.95
C SER A 486 2.86 11.00 -14.63
N ALA A 487 2.15 10.08 -15.22
CA ALA A 487 2.71 9.03 -16.07
C ALA A 487 2.21 9.14 -17.52
N GLY A 488 2.91 8.51 -18.44
CA GLY A 488 2.56 8.44 -19.86
C GLY A 488 3.15 7.18 -20.48
N SER A 489 3.08 7.00 -21.81
CA SER A 489 3.64 5.82 -22.49
C SER A 489 5.16 5.63 -22.25
N GLY A 490 5.85 6.62 -21.71
CA GLY A 490 7.23 6.53 -21.26
C GLY A 490 7.35 6.31 -19.74
N GLY A 491 6.24 6.09 -19.02
CA GLY A 491 6.13 5.97 -17.57
C GLY A 491 6.18 7.32 -16.85
N VAL A 492 6.56 7.29 -15.58
CA VAL A 492 6.59 8.46 -14.70
C VAL A 492 7.47 9.57 -15.27
N THR A 493 7.01 10.82 -15.17
CA THR A 493 7.71 12.02 -15.64
C THR A 493 7.64 13.13 -14.61
N ALA A 494 8.75 13.88 -14.45
CA ALA A 494 8.79 15.08 -13.63
C ALA A 494 8.09 16.28 -14.30
N ALA A 495 7.90 16.24 -15.64
CA ALA A 495 7.27 17.34 -16.36
C ALA A 495 5.82 17.53 -15.91
N GLY A 496 5.51 18.72 -15.36
CA GLY A 496 4.19 19.05 -14.84
C GLY A 496 3.91 18.52 -13.43
N SER A 497 4.91 17.96 -12.75
CA SER A 497 4.76 17.58 -11.34
C SER A 497 4.43 18.81 -10.47
N TRP A 498 3.70 18.56 -9.39
CA TRP A 498 3.25 19.58 -8.45
C TRP A 498 3.25 19.02 -7.02
N THR A 499 3.13 19.91 -6.03
CA THR A 499 3.20 19.51 -4.62
C THR A 499 2.03 20.02 -3.81
N TYR A 500 1.73 19.30 -2.73
CA TYR A 500 0.82 19.79 -1.70
C TYR A 500 1.22 19.25 -0.32
N GLY A 501 0.85 19.99 0.72
CA GLY A 501 0.96 19.59 2.10
C GLY A 501 -0.35 19.86 2.84
N ALA A 502 -0.42 19.52 4.12
CA ALA A 502 -1.60 19.67 4.95
C ALA A 502 -2.21 21.10 4.90
N GLY A 503 -1.37 22.13 4.86
CA GLY A 503 -1.81 23.54 4.78
C GLY A 503 -2.60 23.86 3.51
N ALA A 504 -2.29 23.24 2.36
CA ALA A 504 -3.05 23.41 1.12
C ALA A 504 -4.48 22.87 1.22
N LEU A 505 -4.72 21.95 2.15
CA LEU A 505 -6.00 21.31 2.44
C LEU A 505 -6.72 21.96 3.63
N SER A 506 -6.19 23.10 4.13
CA SER A 506 -6.67 23.79 5.34
C SER A 506 -6.59 22.93 6.62
N ALA A 507 -5.70 21.94 6.63
CA ALA A 507 -5.39 21.12 7.79
C ALA A 507 -4.20 21.71 8.59
N PRO A 508 -4.06 21.36 9.89
CA PRO A 508 -2.86 21.68 10.67
C PRO A 508 -1.60 21.12 10.00
N SER A 509 -0.58 21.96 9.77
CA SER A 509 0.65 21.57 9.06
C SER A 509 1.88 21.48 9.96
N LEU A 510 1.94 22.24 11.05
CA LEU A 510 3.12 22.30 11.91
C LEU A 510 3.44 20.91 12.52
N ASP A 511 4.64 20.41 12.25
CA ASP A 511 5.13 19.09 12.66
C ASP A 511 4.18 17.93 12.27
N ALA A 512 3.35 18.13 11.22
CA ALA A 512 2.28 17.20 10.84
C ALA A 512 2.81 15.87 10.27
N ARG A 513 4.04 15.88 9.71
CA ARG A 513 4.61 14.74 8.98
C ARG A 513 3.66 14.24 7.88
N PHE A 514 3.09 15.21 7.13
CA PHE A 514 2.17 14.91 6.05
C PHE A 514 2.82 14.02 5.00
N GLY A 515 2.13 12.94 4.61
CA GLY A 515 2.69 11.91 3.75
C GLY A 515 3.56 10.88 4.48
N ALA A 516 3.44 10.75 5.81
CA ALA A 516 4.11 9.68 6.56
C ALA A 516 3.43 8.31 6.39
N ALA A 517 2.25 8.27 5.80
CA ALA A 517 1.56 7.11 5.28
C ALA A 517 0.73 7.54 4.06
N ILE A 518 0.75 6.76 3.02
CA ILE A 518 -0.11 6.90 1.83
C ILE A 518 -0.64 5.50 1.57
N ASP A 519 -1.90 5.37 1.17
CA ASP A 519 -2.48 4.09 0.74
C ASP A 519 -1.78 3.58 -0.52
N ASP A 520 -1.63 2.24 -0.63
CA ASP A 520 -0.95 1.54 -1.71
C ASP A 520 -1.65 0.20 -2.04
#